data_d762a3d2d079876cd4a7075ea3a8922e
#
_entry.id   d762a3d2d079876cd4a7075ea3a8922e
#
_cell.length_a   1.000
_cell.length_b   1.000
_cell.length_c   1.000
_cell.angle_alpha   90.00
_cell.angle_beta   90.00
_cell.angle_gamma   90.00
#
_symmetry.space_group_name_H-M   'P 1'
#
loop_
_entity.id
_entity.type
_entity.pdbx_description
1 polymer ?
#
loop_
_entity_poly.entity_id
_entity_poly.type
_entity_poly.pdbx_seq_one_letter_code
_entity_poly.pdbx_strand_id
1 'polypeptide(L)'
;TQGYSSAASDVYKRQAYERGVKIIGATAHYVNDNLDEGPIIMQDVIHVDHTYTAEDMMRAGRDVEKNVLSRALYKVLAQRVFVYGNRTIIL
;
A
#
# COMPACT_ATOMS: atom_id res chain seq x y z
N THR A 1 7.41 -5.25 -7.48
CA THR A 1 5.99 -5.09 -7.68
C THR A 1 5.40 -3.86 -7.02
N GLN A 2 6.01 -3.33 -6.00
CA GLN A 2 5.55 -2.06 -5.44
C GLN A 2 6.59 -1.01 -5.73
N GLY A 3 6.17 0.22 -5.78
CA GLY A 3 6.96 1.23 -6.36
C GLY A 3 7.52 2.27 -5.43
N TYR A 4 7.80 1.96 -4.17
CA TYR A 4 8.35 3.00 -3.32
C TYR A 4 9.40 2.45 -2.37
N SER A 5 10.29 3.34 -1.94
CA SER A 5 11.30 3.02 -0.95
C SER A 5 10.77 3.34 0.45
N SER A 6 11.35 2.71 1.47
CA SER A 6 10.91 2.98 2.84
C SER A 6 11.21 4.42 3.27
N ALA A 7 12.27 5.04 2.74
CA ALA A 7 12.58 6.42 3.10
C ALA A 7 11.49 7.39 2.62
N ALA A 8 11.08 7.25 1.36
CA ALA A 8 10.01 8.07 0.81
C ALA A 8 8.69 7.84 1.55
N SER A 9 8.43 6.58 1.87
CA SER A 9 7.23 6.21 2.61
C SER A 9 7.19 6.87 3.99
N ASP A 10 8.32 6.91 4.68
CA ASP A 10 8.39 7.53 6.01
C ASP A 10 8.15 9.03 5.95
N VAL A 11 8.63 9.72 4.90
CA VAL A 11 8.34 11.14 4.71
C VAL A 11 6.85 11.37 4.56
N TYR A 12 6.18 10.59 3.74
CA TYR A 12 4.74 10.72 3.54
C TYR A 12 3.95 10.43 4.82
N LYS A 13 4.40 9.44 5.60
CA LYS A 13 3.72 9.12 6.85
C LYS A 13 3.86 10.22 7.88
N ARG A 14 5.03 10.89 7.91
CA ARG A 14 5.23 12.03 8.80
C ARG A 14 4.34 13.21 8.39
N GLN A 15 4.22 13.46 7.08
CA GLN A 15 3.32 14.49 6.58
C GLN A 15 1.87 14.17 6.93
N ALA A 16 1.48 12.89 6.86
CA ALA A 16 0.15 12.46 7.24
C ALA A 16 -0.13 12.75 8.72
N TYR A 17 0.85 12.52 9.58
CA TYR A 17 0.73 12.85 10.99
C TYR A 17 0.50 14.35 11.16
N GLU A 18 1.28 15.18 10.49
CA GLU A 18 1.17 16.62 10.60
C GLU A 18 -0.17 17.14 10.11
N ARG A 19 -0.76 16.48 9.12
CA ARG A 19 -2.07 16.83 8.60
C ARG A 19 -3.22 16.30 9.45
N GLY A 20 -2.94 15.40 10.41
CA GLY A 20 -3.95 14.82 11.26
C GLY A 20 -4.90 13.88 10.52
N VAL A 21 -4.37 13.10 9.59
CA VAL A 21 -5.21 12.16 8.83
C VAL A 21 -5.82 11.12 9.74
N LYS A 22 -6.92 10.53 9.31
CA LYS A 22 -7.66 9.52 10.08
C LYS A 22 -7.52 8.14 9.49
N ILE A 23 -6.90 8.02 8.31
CA ILE A 23 -6.73 6.76 7.60
C ILE A 23 -5.35 6.76 6.97
N ILE A 24 -4.65 5.64 7.07
CA ILE A 24 -3.40 5.39 6.35
C ILE A 24 -3.63 4.15 5.50
N GLY A 25 -3.24 4.20 4.24
CA GLY A 25 -3.46 3.12 3.32
C GLY A 25 -2.19 2.66 2.63
N ALA A 26 -2.32 1.54 1.92
CA ALA A 26 -1.25 1.00 1.08
C ALA A 26 -1.85 0.33 -0.14
N THR A 27 -1.09 0.35 -1.22
CA THR A 27 -1.50 -0.22 -2.50
C THR A 27 -0.38 -1.12 -3.02
N ALA A 28 -0.75 -2.33 -3.42
CA ALA A 28 0.13 -3.20 -4.18
C ALA A 28 -0.34 -3.20 -5.63
N HIS A 29 0.59 -2.97 -6.55
CA HIS A 29 0.27 -2.90 -7.96
C HIS A 29 1.39 -3.53 -8.78
N TYR A 30 1.07 -3.88 -10.03
CA TYR A 30 2.10 -4.33 -10.95
C TYR A 30 2.97 -3.15 -11.38
N VAL A 31 4.20 -3.47 -11.72
CA VAL A 31 5.16 -2.48 -12.21
C VAL A 31 5.65 -2.97 -13.56
N ASN A 32 5.87 -2.06 -14.48
CA ASN A 32 6.47 -2.40 -15.75
C ASN A 32 7.47 -1.30 -16.17
N ASP A 33 8.13 -1.51 -17.30
CA ASP A 33 9.20 -0.62 -17.74
C ASP A 33 8.70 0.78 -18.07
N ASN A 34 7.45 0.92 -18.44
CA ASN A 34 6.87 2.18 -18.89
C ASN A 34 6.06 2.88 -17.82
N LEU A 35 5.57 2.15 -16.84
CA LEU A 35 4.71 2.68 -15.78
C LEU A 35 5.21 2.22 -14.44
N ASP A 36 5.47 3.18 -13.55
CA ASP A 36 5.78 2.86 -12.16
C ASP A 36 4.57 2.27 -11.45
N GLU A 37 3.37 2.65 -11.90
CA GLU A 37 2.13 2.22 -11.30
C GLU A 37 1.28 1.53 -12.35
N GLY A 38 1.32 0.20 -12.34
CA GLY A 38 0.47 -0.61 -13.21
C GLY A 38 -0.86 -0.93 -12.54
N PRO A 39 -1.54 -1.97 -13.05
CA PRO A 39 -2.84 -2.35 -12.48
C PRO A 39 -2.74 -2.67 -10.99
N ILE A 40 -3.73 -2.23 -10.25
CA ILE A 40 -3.77 -2.42 -8.79
C ILE A 40 -4.19 -3.85 -8.49
N ILE A 41 -3.47 -4.50 -7.59
CA ILE A 41 -3.76 -5.87 -7.14
C ILE A 41 -4.55 -5.85 -5.83
N MET A 42 -4.12 -5.02 -4.89
CA MET A 42 -4.71 -5.02 -3.55
C MET A 42 -4.51 -3.67 -2.89
N GLN A 43 -5.51 -3.25 -2.13
CA GLN A 43 -5.41 -2.05 -1.30
C GLN A 43 -6.01 -2.35 0.06
N ASP A 44 -5.48 -1.71 1.07
CA ASP A 44 -6.06 -1.79 2.40
C ASP A 44 -5.73 -0.51 3.15
N VAL A 45 -6.44 -0.29 4.23
CA VAL A 45 -6.27 0.90 5.07
C VAL A 45 -6.25 0.50 6.52
N ILE A 46 -5.70 1.38 7.35
CA ILE A 46 -5.78 1.26 8.80
C ILE A 46 -6.27 2.60 9.33
N HIS A 47 -7.18 2.57 10.29
CA HIS A 47 -7.70 3.77 10.92
C HIS A 47 -6.75 4.20 12.03
N VAL A 48 -6.48 5.50 12.09
CA VAL A 48 -5.64 6.10 13.11
C VAL A 48 -6.40 7.27 13.73
N ASP A 49 -5.96 7.74 14.89
CA ASP A 49 -6.62 8.85 15.55
C ASP A 49 -5.59 9.77 16.22
N HIS A 50 -6.09 10.75 16.94
CA HIS A 50 -5.25 11.78 17.55
C HIS A 50 -4.31 11.26 18.63
N THR A 51 -4.53 10.04 19.12
CA THR A 51 -3.64 9.44 20.11
C THR A 51 -2.38 8.85 19.52
N TYR A 52 -2.34 8.70 18.19
CA TYR A 52 -1.17 8.16 17.49
C TYR A 52 -0.08 9.21 17.43
N THR A 53 1.14 8.83 17.80
CA THR A 53 2.32 9.65 17.54
C THR A 53 2.75 9.48 16.09
N ALA A 54 3.71 10.31 15.65
CA ALA A 54 4.29 10.14 14.32
C ALA A 54 4.91 8.76 14.17
N GLU A 55 5.57 8.27 15.22
CA GLU A 55 6.15 6.93 15.22
C GLU A 55 5.09 5.85 15.11
N ASP A 56 3.98 6.01 15.83
CA ASP A 56 2.88 5.06 15.74
C ASP A 56 2.32 5.01 14.34
N MET A 57 2.19 6.16 13.68
CA MET A 57 1.69 6.22 12.31
C MET A 57 2.64 5.57 11.33
N MET A 58 3.95 5.75 11.52
CA MET A 58 4.94 5.10 10.66
C MET A 58 4.90 3.59 10.82
N ARG A 59 4.73 3.12 12.06
CA ARG A 59 4.61 1.68 12.32
C ARG A 59 3.34 1.11 11.70
N ALA A 60 2.22 1.80 11.90
CA ALA A 60 0.95 1.38 11.33
C ALA A 60 1.02 1.33 9.80
N GLY A 61 1.65 2.32 9.19
CA GLY A 61 1.84 2.35 7.75
C GLY A 61 2.68 1.18 7.24
N ARG A 62 3.78 0.89 7.92
CA ARG A 62 4.61 -0.26 7.54
C ARG A 62 3.85 -1.57 7.69
N ASP A 63 3.04 -1.69 8.73
CA ASP A 63 2.25 -2.91 8.95
C ASP A 63 1.22 -3.11 7.84
N VAL A 64 0.50 -2.07 7.45
CA VAL A 64 -0.49 -2.19 6.39
C VAL A 64 0.19 -2.45 5.04
N GLU A 65 1.37 -1.87 4.80
CA GLU A 65 2.14 -2.15 3.59
C GLU A 65 2.53 -3.61 3.51
N LYS A 66 3.06 -4.16 4.60
CA LYS A 66 3.46 -5.57 4.65
C LYS A 66 2.27 -6.49 4.42
N ASN A 67 1.16 -6.17 5.06
CA ASN A 67 -0.04 -6.97 4.94
C ASN A 67 -0.57 -6.96 3.51
N VAL A 68 -0.63 -5.78 2.90
CA VAL A 68 -1.11 -5.63 1.53
C VAL A 68 -0.21 -6.38 0.56
N LEU A 69 1.12 -6.20 0.68
CA LEU A 69 2.06 -6.86 -0.22
C LEU A 69 2.00 -8.38 -0.08
N SER A 70 1.95 -8.87 1.15
CA SER A 70 1.88 -10.30 1.43
C SER A 70 0.64 -10.92 0.81
N ARG A 71 -0.51 -10.27 0.99
CA ARG A 71 -1.78 -10.77 0.45
C ARG A 71 -1.82 -10.68 -1.06
N ALA A 72 -1.27 -9.61 -1.63
CA ALA A 72 -1.18 -9.47 -3.08
C ALA A 72 -0.32 -10.57 -3.69
N LEU A 73 0.84 -10.84 -3.10
CA LEU A 73 1.72 -11.90 -3.56
C LEU A 73 1.02 -13.26 -3.51
N TYR A 74 0.30 -13.53 -2.43
CA TYR A 74 -0.43 -14.79 -2.32
C TYR A 74 -1.41 -14.93 -3.48
N LYS A 75 -2.17 -13.88 -3.78
CA LYS A 75 -3.15 -13.93 -4.87
C LYS A 75 -2.48 -14.14 -6.22
N VAL A 76 -1.37 -13.46 -6.46
CA VAL A 76 -0.64 -13.61 -7.72
C VAL A 76 -0.09 -15.03 -7.86
N LEU A 77 0.55 -15.54 -6.81
CA LEU A 77 1.14 -16.88 -6.85
C LEU A 77 0.08 -17.97 -6.94
N ALA A 78 -1.10 -17.72 -6.38
CA ALA A 78 -2.22 -18.65 -6.50
C ALA A 78 -2.95 -18.53 -7.85
N GLN A 79 -2.47 -17.66 -8.73
CA GLN A 79 -3.05 -17.44 -10.06
C GLN A 79 -4.50 -16.97 -9.98
N ARG A 80 -4.77 -16.10 -9.03
CA ARG A 80 -6.11 -15.56 -8.77
C ARG A 80 -6.27 -14.13 -9.20
N VAL A 81 -5.27 -13.57 -9.89
CA VAL A 81 -5.28 -12.19 -10.37
C VAL A 81 -5.34 -12.19 -11.88
N PHE A 82 -6.35 -11.57 -12.43
CA PHE A 82 -6.56 -11.48 -13.88
C PHE A 82 -6.53 -10.01 -14.28
N VAL A 83 -5.65 -9.65 -15.22
CA VAL A 83 -5.51 -8.28 -15.68
C VAL A 83 -6.45 -8.05 -16.84
N TYR A 84 -7.20 -6.96 -16.78
CA TYR A 84 -8.09 -6.53 -17.84
C TYR A 84 -7.87 -5.03 -18.08
N GLY A 85 -7.13 -4.70 -19.14
CA GLY A 85 -6.72 -3.33 -19.37
C GLY A 85 -5.79 -2.88 -18.26
N ASN A 86 -6.15 -1.81 -17.55
CA ASN A 86 -5.39 -1.35 -16.40
C ASN A 86 -6.07 -1.68 -15.07
N ARG A 87 -6.95 -2.66 -15.08
CA ARG A 87 -7.67 -3.13 -13.89
C ARG A 87 -7.33 -4.57 -13.62
N THR A 88 -7.64 -5.03 -12.40
CA THR A 88 -7.51 -6.44 -12.07
C THR A 88 -8.82 -6.99 -11.55
N ILE A 89 -9.00 -8.29 -11.78
CA ILE A 89 -10.08 -9.07 -11.17
C ILE A 89 -9.42 -10.04 -10.23
N ILE A 90 -9.82 -10.03 -8.96
CA ILE A 90 -9.23 -10.88 -7.93
C ILE A 90 -10.26 -11.91 -7.49
N LEU A 91 -9.91 -13.19 -7.65
CA LEU A 91 -10.80 -14.27 -7.26
C LEU A 91 -10.51 -14.85 -5.88
#